data_a4f946bd55ffc8696b317c948aa61309
#
_entry.id   a4f946bd55ffc8696b317c948aa61309
#
_cell.length_a   1.000
_cell.length_b   1.000
_cell.length_c   1.000
_cell.angle_alpha   90.00
_cell.angle_beta   90.00
_cell.angle_gamma   90.00
#
_symmetry.space_group_name_H-M   'P 1'
#
loop_
_entity.id
_entity.type
_entity.pdbx_description
1 polymer ?
#
loop_
_entity_poly.entity_id
_entity_poly.type
_entity_poly.pdbx_seq_one_letter_code
_entity_poly.pdbx_strand_id
1 'polypeptide(L)'
;MKTKVLFLLAIASFINLSTFAQKSARIGYIDTEYILQNVPEYQSASTQLDSKVEKWKNEIEKRLSEIDQKKKQLSSESVLLTPELIQERQEDINIEENEVLDYQQKRFGPNGDLMIQRKQLMQPIQDQIFTAVQEIATNKNYDFVFDKSADVVMLYSADRYDISDQVLRTITRTAKRTQVQNRKEKKAAEAEEIVPKEVSSSQEARAQALADKKAEREKEIADKRAKQEADRETKKKALEEK
;
A
#
# COMPACT_ATOMS: atom_id res chain seq x y z
N MET A 1 -37.18 -65.50 -30.71
CA MET A 1 -36.97 -64.19 -31.35
C MET A 1 -37.16 -63.03 -30.37
N LYS A 2 -38.14 -63.04 -29.48
CA LYS A 2 -38.43 -61.95 -28.51
C LYS A 2 -37.30 -61.63 -27.54
N THR A 3 -36.54 -62.65 -27.08
CA THR A 3 -35.37 -62.44 -26.19
C THR A 3 -34.21 -61.77 -26.86
N LYS A 4 -33.93 -62.03 -28.16
CA LYS A 4 -32.90 -61.40 -28.94
C LYS A 4 -33.20 -59.89 -29.19
N VAL A 5 -34.46 -59.54 -29.39
CA VAL A 5 -34.91 -58.15 -29.56
C VAL A 5 -34.82 -57.38 -28.24
N LEU A 6 -35.14 -58.02 -27.11
CA LEU A 6 -34.98 -57.40 -25.77
C LEU A 6 -33.51 -57.10 -25.41
N PHE A 7 -32.60 -58.01 -25.82
CA PHE A 7 -31.16 -57.85 -25.61
C PHE A 7 -30.58 -56.70 -26.47
N LEU A 8 -31.03 -56.57 -27.72
CA LEU A 8 -30.67 -55.47 -28.61
C LEU A 8 -31.19 -54.11 -28.08
N LEU A 9 -32.42 -54.06 -27.53
CA LEU A 9 -32.99 -52.87 -26.91
C LEU A 9 -32.20 -52.45 -25.64
N ALA A 10 -31.80 -53.42 -24.81
CA ALA A 10 -30.97 -53.17 -23.65
C ALA A 10 -29.58 -52.60 -24.02
N ILE A 11 -28.92 -53.15 -25.05
CA ILE A 11 -27.65 -52.64 -25.55
C ILE A 11 -27.80 -51.22 -26.13
N ALA A 12 -28.86 -50.97 -26.91
CA ALA A 12 -29.14 -49.63 -27.46
C ALA A 12 -29.41 -48.58 -26.35
N SER A 13 -30.06 -49.00 -25.25
CA SER A 13 -30.28 -48.14 -24.08
C SER A 13 -28.95 -47.80 -23.33
N PHE A 14 -28.03 -48.78 -23.24
CA PHE A 14 -26.72 -48.55 -22.60
C PHE A 14 -25.81 -47.60 -23.39
N ILE A 15 -25.91 -47.58 -24.72
CA ILE A 15 -25.12 -46.68 -25.58
C ILE A 15 -25.54 -45.21 -25.39
N ASN A 16 -26.81 -44.92 -25.10
CA ASN A 16 -27.31 -43.57 -24.86
C ASN A 16 -26.89 -42.98 -23.50
N LEU A 17 -26.47 -43.80 -22.54
CA LEU A 17 -25.99 -43.31 -21.23
C LEU A 17 -24.57 -42.71 -21.28
N SER A 18 -23.79 -42.95 -22.32
CA SER A 18 -22.38 -42.51 -22.43
C SER A 18 -22.21 -41.07 -22.97
N THR A 19 -23.27 -40.42 -23.44
CA THR A 19 -23.18 -39.13 -24.13
C THR A 19 -23.15 -37.89 -23.19
N PHE A 20 -23.32 -38.07 -21.88
CA PHE A 20 -23.37 -36.97 -20.93
C PHE A 20 -22.03 -36.65 -20.25
N ALA A 21 -20.91 -37.29 -20.63
CA ALA A 21 -19.64 -37.21 -19.92
C ALA A 21 -18.66 -36.17 -20.45
N GLN A 22 -18.97 -35.36 -21.47
CA GLN A 22 -18.07 -34.33 -21.95
C GLN A 22 -18.32 -33.03 -21.21
N LYS A 23 -17.60 -32.84 -20.08
CA LYS A 23 -17.48 -31.53 -19.46
C LYS A 23 -16.73 -30.62 -20.42
N SER A 24 -17.38 -29.58 -20.96
CA SER A 24 -16.70 -28.58 -21.75
C SER A 24 -15.69 -27.83 -20.86
N ALA A 25 -14.44 -27.70 -21.31
CA ALA A 25 -13.45 -26.92 -20.60
C ALA A 25 -13.92 -25.46 -20.42
N ARG A 26 -13.82 -24.95 -19.20
CA ARG A 26 -14.11 -23.55 -18.89
C ARG A 26 -12.84 -22.74 -19.01
N ILE A 27 -12.84 -21.83 -19.97
CA ILE A 27 -11.70 -20.97 -20.28
C ILE A 27 -12.07 -19.54 -19.88
N GLY A 28 -11.12 -18.84 -19.28
CA GLY A 28 -11.18 -17.41 -19.04
C GLY A 28 -9.92 -16.72 -19.56
N TYR A 29 -9.97 -15.42 -19.70
CA TYR A 29 -8.76 -14.62 -19.90
C TYR A 29 -8.79 -13.36 -19.03
N ILE A 30 -7.59 -12.83 -18.79
CA ILE A 30 -7.36 -11.57 -18.11
C ILE A 30 -6.54 -10.64 -19.01
N ASP A 31 -6.63 -9.36 -18.75
CA ASP A 31 -5.73 -8.34 -19.26
C ASP A 31 -4.96 -7.75 -18.07
N THR A 32 -3.74 -8.23 -17.88
CA THR A 32 -2.89 -7.79 -16.76
C THR A 32 -2.57 -6.31 -16.87
N GLU A 33 -2.40 -5.76 -18.06
CA GLU A 33 -2.11 -4.33 -18.25
C GLU A 33 -3.32 -3.48 -17.84
N TYR A 34 -4.52 -3.87 -18.26
CA TYR A 34 -5.76 -3.22 -17.81
C TYR A 34 -5.91 -3.27 -16.29
N ILE A 35 -5.64 -4.43 -15.67
CA ILE A 35 -5.72 -4.57 -14.21
C ILE A 35 -4.72 -3.65 -13.52
N LEU A 36 -3.45 -3.64 -13.97
CA LEU A 36 -2.40 -2.77 -13.41
C LEU A 36 -2.81 -1.29 -13.48
N GLN A 37 -3.29 -0.85 -14.64
CA GLN A 37 -3.72 0.55 -14.82
C GLN A 37 -4.89 0.96 -13.91
N ASN A 38 -5.69 0.00 -13.43
CA ASN A 38 -6.86 0.26 -12.59
C ASN A 38 -6.66 -0.08 -11.11
N VAL A 39 -5.45 -0.55 -10.71
CA VAL A 39 -5.10 -0.73 -9.28
C VAL A 39 -4.61 0.58 -8.69
N PRO A 40 -5.30 1.16 -7.67
CA PRO A 40 -4.96 2.49 -7.12
C PRO A 40 -3.54 2.57 -6.55
N GLU A 41 -3.06 1.50 -5.94
CA GLU A 41 -1.71 1.41 -5.38
C GLU A 41 -0.65 1.52 -6.49
N TYR A 42 -0.88 0.87 -7.63
CA TYR A 42 -0.01 0.97 -8.80
C TYR A 42 0.00 2.37 -9.39
N GLN A 43 -1.18 2.97 -9.58
CA GLN A 43 -1.29 4.34 -10.11
C GLN A 43 -0.54 5.35 -9.25
N SER A 44 -0.75 5.28 -7.92
CA SER A 44 -0.06 6.17 -6.98
C SER A 44 1.46 6.02 -7.04
N ALA A 45 1.95 4.80 -7.04
CA ALA A 45 3.38 4.52 -7.04
C ALA A 45 4.02 4.78 -8.41
N SER A 46 3.30 4.53 -9.53
CA SER A 46 3.74 4.90 -10.88
C SER A 46 3.90 6.41 -11.00
N THR A 47 2.92 7.20 -10.54
CA THR A 47 3.01 8.66 -10.52
C THR A 47 4.20 9.17 -9.71
N GLN A 48 4.51 8.53 -8.58
CA GLN A 48 5.70 8.88 -7.78
C GLN A 48 6.99 8.54 -8.52
N LEU A 49 7.03 7.40 -9.23
CA LEU A 49 8.17 7.01 -10.04
C LEU A 49 8.39 7.98 -11.20
N ASP A 50 7.31 8.35 -11.90
CA ASP A 50 7.35 9.32 -13.00
C ASP A 50 7.88 10.67 -12.53
N SER A 51 7.47 11.12 -11.34
CA SER A 51 8.00 12.35 -10.72
C SER A 51 9.50 12.27 -10.43
N LYS A 52 10.02 11.10 -10.03
CA LYS A 52 11.46 10.88 -9.86
C LYS A 52 12.20 10.88 -11.19
N VAL A 53 11.61 10.25 -12.21
CA VAL A 53 12.16 10.21 -13.57
C VAL A 53 12.33 11.63 -14.12
N GLU A 54 11.30 12.46 -13.96
CA GLU A 54 11.38 13.87 -14.39
C GLU A 54 12.46 14.65 -13.63
N LYS A 55 12.63 14.43 -12.33
CA LYS A 55 13.73 15.04 -11.57
C LYS A 55 15.10 14.60 -12.08
N TRP A 56 15.27 13.30 -12.38
CA TRP A 56 16.54 12.80 -12.93
C TRP A 56 16.84 13.37 -14.32
N LYS A 57 15.83 13.47 -15.20
CA LYS A 57 15.98 14.09 -16.52
C LYS A 57 16.40 15.55 -16.41
N ASN A 58 15.69 16.32 -15.58
CA ASN A 58 15.99 17.74 -15.37
C ASN A 58 17.40 17.95 -14.80
N GLU A 59 17.84 17.07 -13.89
CA GLU A 59 19.20 17.13 -13.33
C GLU A 59 20.26 16.85 -14.41
N ILE A 60 20.03 15.85 -15.26
CA ILE A 60 20.94 15.52 -16.38
C ILE A 60 20.99 16.69 -17.36
N GLU A 61 19.83 17.21 -17.77
CA GLU A 61 19.74 18.33 -18.71
C GLU A 61 20.45 19.58 -18.19
N LYS A 62 20.26 19.90 -16.90
CA LYS A 62 20.95 21.00 -16.25
C LYS A 62 22.46 20.84 -16.31
N ARG A 63 22.99 19.69 -15.91
CA ARG A 63 24.43 19.40 -15.94
C ARG A 63 25.01 19.44 -17.35
N LEU A 64 24.30 18.88 -18.33
CA LEU A 64 24.71 18.95 -19.74
C LEU A 64 24.75 20.38 -20.25
N SER A 65 23.77 21.22 -19.86
CA SER A 65 23.74 22.66 -20.20
C SER A 65 24.92 23.40 -19.57
N GLU A 66 25.27 23.11 -18.32
CA GLU A 66 26.43 23.68 -17.62
C GLU A 66 27.76 23.29 -18.33
N ILE A 67 27.87 22.01 -18.74
CA ILE A 67 29.03 21.52 -19.52
C ILE A 67 29.12 22.23 -20.88
N ASP A 68 28.01 22.38 -21.58
CA ASP A 68 27.98 23.10 -22.87
C ASP A 68 28.40 24.59 -22.72
N GLN A 69 27.96 25.23 -21.64
CA GLN A 69 28.41 26.59 -21.31
C GLN A 69 29.93 26.65 -21.05
N LYS A 70 30.49 25.72 -20.27
CA LYS A 70 31.93 25.61 -20.04
C LYS A 70 32.73 25.39 -21.33
N LYS A 71 32.26 24.52 -22.23
CA LYS A 71 32.86 24.29 -23.54
C LYS A 71 32.87 25.56 -24.40
N LYS A 72 31.77 26.30 -24.44
CA LYS A 72 31.66 27.57 -25.16
C LYS A 72 32.59 28.64 -24.55
N GLN A 73 32.64 28.71 -23.22
CA GLN A 73 33.54 29.62 -22.52
C GLN A 73 35.02 29.32 -22.81
N LEU A 74 35.43 28.05 -22.69
CA LEU A 74 36.77 27.62 -23.00
C LEU A 74 37.16 27.97 -24.46
N SER A 75 36.24 27.73 -25.42
CA SER A 75 36.44 28.08 -26.81
C SER A 75 36.64 29.59 -27.03
N SER A 76 35.86 30.44 -26.32
CA SER A 76 35.98 31.89 -26.44
C SER A 76 37.24 32.46 -25.77
N GLU A 77 37.67 31.84 -24.66
CA GLU A 77 38.85 32.27 -23.91
C GLU A 77 40.16 31.67 -24.44
N SER A 78 40.10 30.66 -25.32
CA SER A 78 41.27 29.89 -25.78
C SER A 78 42.41 30.75 -26.37
N VAL A 79 42.07 31.89 -26.96
CA VAL A 79 43.06 32.84 -27.54
C VAL A 79 43.89 33.53 -26.46
N LEU A 80 43.39 33.58 -25.23
CA LEU A 80 44.00 34.29 -24.08
C LEU A 80 44.69 33.35 -23.12
N LEU A 81 44.52 32.02 -23.28
CA LEU A 81 45.03 31.00 -22.37
C LEU A 81 46.31 30.34 -22.89
N THR A 82 47.13 29.84 -21.98
CA THR A 82 48.28 28.99 -22.35
C THR A 82 47.78 27.59 -22.78
N PRO A 83 48.56 26.87 -23.63
CA PRO A 83 48.17 25.51 -24.06
C PRO A 83 47.94 24.56 -22.88
N GLU A 84 48.72 24.66 -21.81
CA GLU A 84 48.59 23.83 -20.60
C GLU A 84 47.26 24.08 -19.89
N LEU A 85 46.88 25.35 -19.76
CA LEU A 85 45.62 25.72 -19.10
C LEU A 85 44.38 25.32 -19.94
N ILE A 86 44.51 25.37 -21.28
CA ILE A 86 43.45 24.86 -22.17
C ILE A 86 43.27 23.37 -21.96
N GLN A 87 44.38 22.61 -21.92
CA GLN A 87 44.34 21.16 -21.68
C GLN A 87 43.73 20.83 -20.33
N GLU A 88 44.15 21.47 -19.24
CA GLU A 88 43.61 21.28 -17.90
C GLU A 88 42.07 21.49 -17.86
N ARG A 89 41.60 22.63 -18.39
CA ARG A 89 40.15 22.89 -18.45
C ARG A 89 39.38 21.90 -19.34
N GLN A 90 39.99 21.44 -20.42
CA GLN A 90 39.38 20.41 -21.29
C GLN A 90 39.28 19.07 -20.56
N GLU A 91 40.30 18.70 -19.77
CA GLU A 91 40.28 17.49 -18.94
C GLU A 91 39.19 17.59 -17.88
N ASP A 92 39.04 18.73 -17.19
CA ASP A 92 37.94 18.95 -16.22
C ASP A 92 36.56 18.80 -16.85
N ILE A 93 36.35 19.39 -18.04
CA ILE A 93 35.10 19.28 -18.79
C ILE A 93 34.82 17.81 -19.16
N ASN A 94 35.86 17.08 -19.61
CA ASN A 94 35.70 15.65 -19.97
C ASN A 94 35.37 14.81 -18.74
N ILE A 95 35.93 15.10 -17.58
CA ILE A 95 35.61 14.41 -16.33
C ILE A 95 34.12 14.63 -15.97
N GLU A 96 33.68 15.91 -15.97
CA GLU A 96 32.29 16.26 -15.68
C GLU A 96 31.30 15.58 -16.70
N GLU A 97 31.67 15.55 -17.98
CA GLU A 97 30.88 14.90 -19.02
C GLU A 97 30.72 13.39 -18.76
N ASN A 98 31.84 12.73 -18.42
CA ASN A 98 31.81 11.32 -18.05
C ASN A 98 30.96 11.04 -16.80
N GLU A 99 31.06 11.91 -15.79
CA GLU A 99 30.22 11.81 -14.57
C GLU A 99 28.71 11.90 -14.90
N VAL A 100 28.33 12.78 -15.82
CA VAL A 100 26.92 12.92 -16.24
C VAL A 100 26.47 11.70 -17.04
N LEU A 101 27.33 11.16 -17.93
CA LEU A 101 27.05 9.94 -18.67
C LEU A 101 26.90 8.73 -17.73
N ASP A 102 27.79 8.61 -16.75
CA ASP A 102 27.71 7.56 -15.72
C ASP A 102 26.42 7.69 -14.89
N TYR A 103 26.07 8.92 -14.49
CA TYR A 103 24.83 9.19 -13.79
C TYR A 103 23.62 8.80 -14.66
N GLN A 104 23.61 9.17 -15.93
CA GLN A 104 22.54 8.79 -16.86
C GLN A 104 22.43 7.27 -17.00
N GLN A 105 23.56 6.57 -17.18
CA GLN A 105 23.62 5.12 -17.28
C GLN A 105 23.10 4.45 -16.01
N LYS A 106 23.47 4.96 -14.83
CA LYS A 106 23.00 4.45 -13.54
C LYS A 106 21.50 4.62 -13.37
N ARG A 107 20.91 5.73 -13.86
CA ARG A 107 19.48 6.00 -13.72
C ARG A 107 18.64 5.28 -14.77
N PHE A 108 19.08 5.31 -16.03
CA PHE A 108 18.30 4.89 -17.20
C PHE A 108 18.87 3.69 -17.97
N GLY A 109 20.02 3.17 -17.59
CA GLY A 109 20.62 2.00 -18.21
C GLY A 109 19.78 0.73 -18.07
N PRO A 110 20.14 -0.36 -18.75
CA PRO A 110 19.38 -1.63 -18.75
C PRO A 110 19.15 -2.22 -17.34
N ASN A 111 20.11 -1.99 -16.43
CA ASN A 111 20.04 -2.38 -15.03
C ASN A 111 19.98 -1.13 -14.10
N GLY A 112 19.52 -0.01 -14.63
CA GLY A 112 19.46 1.24 -13.91
C GLY A 112 18.31 1.31 -12.88
N ASP A 113 18.39 2.35 -12.07
CA ASP A 113 17.44 2.56 -10.97
C ASP A 113 15.97 2.56 -11.44
N LEU A 114 15.68 3.10 -12.64
CA LEU A 114 14.33 3.11 -13.21
C LEU A 114 13.80 1.69 -13.42
N MET A 115 14.61 0.81 -14.02
CA MET A 115 14.18 -0.58 -14.28
C MET A 115 13.99 -1.35 -12.98
N ILE A 116 14.90 -1.16 -12.02
CA ILE A 116 14.82 -1.81 -10.71
C ILE A 116 13.55 -1.35 -9.98
N GLN A 117 13.31 -0.03 -9.90
CA GLN A 117 12.13 0.52 -9.21
C GLN A 117 10.83 0.10 -9.89
N ARG A 118 10.79 0.09 -11.23
CA ARG A 118 9.63 -0.39 -11.97
C ARG A 118 9.33 -1.86 -11.66
N LYS A 119 10.35 -2.72 -11.66
CA LYS A 119 10.19 -4.14 -11.32
C LYS A 119 9.70 -4.32 -9.87
N GLN A 120 10.29 -3.61 -8.92
CA GLN A 120 9.87 -3.65 -7.52
C GLN A 120 8.43 -3.19 -7.31
N LEU A 121 7.96 -2.24 -8.14
CA LEU A 121 6.60 -1.76 -8.12
C LEU A 121 5.61 -2.77 -8.70
N MET A 122 5.98 -3.43 -9.80
CA MET A 122 5.10 -4.37 -10.51
C MET A 122 4.97 -5.71 -9.82
N GLN A 123 6.05 -6.24 -9.27
CA GLN A 123 6.10 -7.61 -8.73
C GLN A 123 5.02 -7.89 -7.66
N PRO A 124 4.84 -7.09 -6.61
CA PRO A 124 3.83 -7.37 -5.59
C PRO A 124 2.40 -7.34 -6.15
N ILE A 125 2.14 -6.57 -7.20
CA ILE A 125 0.83 -6.49 -7.83
C ILE A 125 0.59 -7.70 -8.75
N GLN A 126 1.62 -8.14 -9.47
CA GLN A 126 1.57 -9.40 -10.24
C GLN A 126 1.27 -10.59 -9.33
N ASP A 127 1.88 -10.65 -8.14
CA ASP A 127 1.61 -11.69 -7.14
C ASP A 127 0.16 -11.64 -6.64
N GLN A 128 -0.40 -10.44 -6.45
CA GLN A 128 -1.80 -10.25 -6.09
C GLN A 128 -2.74 -10.67 -7.22
N ILE A 129 -2.42 -10.34 -8.47
CA ILE A 129 -3.18 -10.76 -9.66
C ILE A 129 -3.20 -12.29 -9.72
N PHE A 130 -2.04 -12.93 -9.61
CA PHE A 130 -1.92 -14.39 -9.65
C PHE A 130 -2.75 -15.05 -8.55
N THR A 131 -2.67 -14.56 -7.33
CA THR A 131 -3.46 -15.07 -6.19
C THR A 131 -4.97 -14.91 -6.42
N ALA A 132 -5.40 -13.75 -6.92
CA ALA A 132 -6.80 -13.48 -7.21
C ALA A 132 -7.32 -14.36 -8.37
N VAL A 133 -6.50 -14.59 -9.40
CA VAL A 133 -6.83 -15.49 -10.50
C VAL A 133 -7.00 -16.92 -10.01
N GLN A 134 -6.09 -17.42 -9.17
CA GLN A 134 -6.20 -18.77 -8.58
C GLN A 134 -7.49 -18.92 -7.75
N GLU A 135 -7.80 -17.92 -6.91
CA GLU A 135 -9.04 -17.93 -6.11
C GLU A 135 -10.28 -18.00 -7.01
N ILE A 136 -10.33 -17.16 -8.04
CA ILE A 136 -11.47 -17.12 -8.98
C ILE A 136 -11.55 -18.43 -9.78
N ALA A 137 -10.42 -18.93 -10.29
CA ALA A 137 -10.35 -20.15 -11.07
C ALA A 137 -10.87 -21.36 -10.26
N THR A 138 -10.41 -21.49 -9.02
CA THR A 138 -10.85 -22.56 -8.12
C THR A 138 -12.34 -22.44 -7.79
N ASN A 139 -12.80 -21.23 -7.39
CA ASN A 139 -14.18 -21.02 -6.98
C ASN A 139 -15.20 -21.19 -8.12
N LYS A 140 -14.80 -20.87 -9.34
CA LYS A 140 -15.67 -20.92 -10.53
C LYS A 140 -15.40 -22.11 -11.45
N ASN A 141 -14.48 -23.00 -11.07
CA ASN A 141 -14.06 -24.16 -11.84
C ASN A 141 -13.65 -23.81 -13.28
N TYR A 142 -12.74 -22.82 -13.41
CA TYR A 142 -12.04 -22.59 -14.67
C TYR A 142 -10.91 -23.62 -14.81
N ASP A 143 -10.82 -24.22 -15.98
CA ASP A 143 -9.74 -25.16 -16.31
C ASP A 143 -8.48 -24.43 -16.80
N PHE A 144 -8.66 -23.29 -17.49
CA PHE A 144 -7.57 -22.44 -18.02
C PHE A 144 -7.92 -20.96 -17.88
N VAL A 145 -6.91 -20.17 -17.52
CA VAL A 145 -6.95 -18.70 -17.57
C VAL A 145 -5.72 -18.23 -18.30
N PHE A 146 -5.90 -17.46 -19.37
CA PHE A 146 -4.85 -16.90 -20.21
C PHE A 146 -4.67 -15.42 -19.89
N ASP A 147 -3.45 -14.91 -20.08
CA ASP A 147 -3.18 -13.47 -20.01
C ASP A 147 -3.10 -12.91 -21.43
N LYS A 148 -3.97 -11.94 -21.74
CA LYS A 148 -4.02 -11.26 -23.03
C LYS A 148 -2.87 -10.26 -23.21
N SER A 149 -2.34 -9.70 -22.12
CA SER A 149 -1.26 -8.71 -22.14
C SER A 149 0.13 -9.33 -22.29
N ALA A 150 0.26 -10.65 -22.10
CA ALA A 150 1.52 -11.34 -22.34
C ALA A 150 1.81 -11.43 -23.85
N ASP A 151 3.09 -11.61 -24.22
CA ASP A 151 3.53 -11.81 -25.62
C ASP A 151 2.90 -13.02 -26.34
N VAL A 152 1.98 -13.71 -25.65
CA VAL A 152 1.18 -14.79 -26.21
C VAL A 152 0.05 -14.19 -27.04
N VAL A 153 0.14 -14.38 -28.35
CA VAL A 153 -0.77 -13.81 -29.32
C VAL A 153 -2.18 -14.38 -29.18
N MET A 154 -3.03 -13.76 -28.38
CA MET A 154 -4.47 -13.98 -28.41
C MET A 154 -5.08 -13.06 -29.48
N LEU A 155 -5.35 -13.59 -30.68
CA LEU A 155 -5.88 -12.79 -31.79
C LEU A 155 -7.33 -12.37 -31.58
N TYR A 156 -8.12 -13.20 -30.89
CA TYR A 156 -9.54 -12.94 -30.62
C TYR A 156 -10.03 -13.70 -29.39
N SER A 157 -10.82 -13.03 -28.57
CA SER A 157 -11.61 -13.65 -27.52
C SER A 157 -12.92 -12.88 -27.35
N ALA A 158 -14.01 -13.58 -27.12
CA ALA A 158 -15.28 -12.94 -26.83
C ALA A 158 -15.30 -12.40 -25.39
N ASP A 159 -15.88 -11.22 -25.15
CA ASP A 159 -15.89 -10.50 -23.87
C ASP A 159 -16.47 -11.32 -22.71
N ARG A 160 -17.36 -12.29 -23.01
CA ARG A 160 -17.94 -13.20 -22.00
C ARG A 160 -16.90 -14.06 -21.26
N TYR A 161 -15.70 -14.20 -21.81
CA TYR A 161 -14.58 -14.95 -21.21
C TYR A 161 -13.62 -14.04 -20.45
N ASP A 162 -13.82 -12.71 -20.50
CA ASP A 162 -13.02 -11.74 -19.73
C ASP A 162 -13.40 -11.79 -18.25
N ILE A 163 -12.38 -12.06 -17.43
CA ILE A 163 -12.53 -12.05 -15.97
C ILE A 163 -11.69 -10.94 -15.30
N SER A 164 -11.10 -10.03 -16.09
CA SER A 164 -10.22 -8.95 -15.59
C SER A 164 -10.90 -8.10 -14.50
N ASP A 165 -12.14 -7.69 -14.72
CA ASP A 165 -12.92 -6.94 -13.73
C ASP A 165 -13.16 -7.71 -12.43
N GLN A 166 -13.29 -9.03 -12.50
CA GLN A 166 -13.49 -9.86 -11.31
C GLN A 166 -12.21 -9.93 -10.51
N VAL A 167 -11.07 -10.09 -11.19
CA VAL A 167 -9.73 -10.07 -10.59
C VAL A 167 -9.48 -8.71 -9.93
N LEU A 168 -9.72 -7.60 -10.63
CA LEU A 168 -9.57 -6.25 -10.11
C LEU A 168 -10.42 -6.02 -8.84
N ARG A 169 -11.68 -6.45 -8.84
CA ARG A 169 -12.55 -6.35 -7.65
C ARG A 169 -12.03 -7.18 -6.48
N THR A 170 -11.49 -8.36 -6.75
CA THR A 170 -10.93 -9.23 -5.70
C THR A 170 -9.69 -8.59 -5.08
N ILE A 171 -8.75 -8.09 -5.90
CA ILE A 171 -7.56 -7.37 -5.44
C ILE A 171 -7.94 -6.15 -4.59
N THR A 172 -8.82 -5.29 -5.11
CA THR A 172 -9.26 -4.07 -4.42
C THR A 172 -9.95 -4.40 -3.08
N ARG A 173 -10.74 -5.47 -3.01
CA ARG A 173 -11.39 -5.93 -1.77
C ARG A 173 -10.37 -6.40 -0.75
N THR A 174 -9.38 -7.18 -1.18
CA THR A 174 -8.31 -7.70 -0.32
C THR A 174 -7.45 -6.56 0.21
N ALA A 175 -7.03 -5.62 -0.63
CA ALA A 175 -6.28 -4.44 -0.23
C ALA A 175 -7.02 -3.62 0.83
N LYS A 176 -8.32 -3.35 0.63
CA LYS A 176 -9.14 -2.64 1.63
C LYS A 176 -9.25 -3.39 2.96
N ARG A 177 -9.38 -4.73 2.95
CA ARG A 177 -9.42 -5.54 4.17
C ARG A 177 -8.10 -5.47 4.92
N THR A 178 -6.98 -5.63 4.23
CA THR A 178 -5.63 -5.53 4.82
C THR A 178 -5.40 -4.14 5.40
N GLN A 179 -5.79 -3.09 4.69
CA GLN A 179 -5.66 -1.71 5.19
C GLN A 179 -6.48 -1.46 6.47
N VAL A 180 -7.69 -2.03 6.55
CA VAL A 180 -8.53 -1.91 7.76
C VAL A 180 -7.93 -2.70 8.92
N GLN A 181 -7.38 -3.90 8.66
CA GLN A 181 -6.70 -4.70 9.68
C GLN A 181 -5.44 -3.99 10.19
N ASN A 182 -4.57 -3.53 9.30
CA ASN A 182 -3.36 -2.78 9.67
C ASN A 182 -3.69 -1.51 10.48
N ARG A 183 -4.78 -0.80 10.16
CA ARG A 183 -5.24 0.36 10.96
C ARG A 183 -5.73 -0.05 12.34
N LYS A 184 -6.41 -1.19 12.47
CA LYS A 184 -6.84 -1.71 13.77
C LYS A 184 -5.67 -2.17 14.61
N GLU A 185 -4.73 -2.91 14.01
CA GLU A 185 -3.52 -3.37 14.67
C GLU A 185 -2.64 -2.20 15.10
N LYS A 186 -2.46 -1.19 14.24
CA LYS A 186 -1.73 0.03 14.58
C LYS A 186 -2.37 0.78 15.74
N LYS A 187 -3.71 0.95 15.73
CA LYS A 187 -4.44 1.56 16.84
C LYS A 187 -4.38 0.72 18.13
N ALA A 188 -4.39 -0.60 18.01
CA ALA A 188 -4.24 -1.48 19.16
C ALA A 188 -2.82 -1.38 19.74
N ALA A 189 -1.78 -1.40 18.88
CA ALA A 189 -0.40 -1.21 19.30
C ALA A 189 -0.15 0.18 19.91
N GLU A 190 -0.68 1.25 19.29
CA GLU A 190 -0.63 2.61 19.87
C GLU A 190 -1.38 2.68 21.20
N ALA A 191 -2.52 1.97 21.34
CA ALA A 191 -3.26 1.91 22.60
C ALA A 191 -2.50 1.09 23.66
N GLU A 192 -1.78 0.04 23.26
CA GLU A 192 -0.96 -0.79 24.14
C GLU A 192 0.33 -0.05 24.58
N GLU A 193 0.92 0.77 23.70
CA GLU A 193 2.11 1.58 24.00
C GLU A 193 1.79 2.79 24.89
N ILE A 194 0.56 3.32 24.84
CA ILE A 194 0.09 4.45 25.68
C ILE A 194 -0.27 3.98 27.12
N VAL A 195 -0.50 2.69 27.35
CA VAL A 195 -1.07 2.17 28.60
C VAL A 195 -0.09 2.03 29.80
N PRO A 196 1.26 1.98 29.73
CA PRO A 196 2.01 1.72 30.97
C PRO A 196 2.50 2.92 31.77
N LYS A 197 2.49 4.16 31.28
CA LYS A 197 3.18 5.24 32.02
C LYS A 197 2.37 6.51 32.29
N GLU A 198 1.47 6.91 31.42
CA GLU A 198 0.70 8.15 31.64
C GLU A 198 -0.66 7.91 32.30
N VAL A 199 -1.27 6.74 32.11
CA VAL A 199 -2.57 6.44 32.71
C VAL A 199 -2.45 6.21 34.22
N SER A 200 -1.34 5.62 34.69
CA SER A 200 -1.08 5.44 36.11
C SER A 200 -0.88 6.78 36.84
N SER A 201 -0.07 7.67 36.27
CA SER A 201 0.21 8.97 36.90
C SER A 201 -1.01 9.91 36.86
N SER A 202 -1.80 9.91 35.79
CA SER A 202 -3.01 10.73 35.72
C SER A 202 -4.19 10.17 36.54
N GLN A 203 -4.28 8.85 36.68
CA GLN A 203 -5.24 8.20 37.58
C GLN A 203 -4.85 8.38 39.04
N GLU A 204 -3.57 8.26 39.39
CA GLU A 204 -3.06 8.54 40.74
C GLU A 204 -3.24 10.00 41.09
N ALA A 205 -2.94 10.96 40.21
CA ALA A 205 -3.20 12.39 40.44
C ALA A 205 -4.69 12.71 40.59
N ARG A 206 -5.58 12.07 39.83
CA ARG A 206 -7.03 12.21 39.99
C ARG A 206 -7.55 11.54 41.27
N ALA A 207 -7.03 10.41 41.65
CA ALA A 207 -7.37 9.73 42.89
C ALA A 207 -6.93 10.56 44.12
N GLN A 208 -5.71 11.12 44.08
CA GLN A 208 -5.24 12.03 45.12
C GLN A 208 -6.07 13.30 45.20
N ALA A 209 -6.37 13.97 44.07
CA ALA A 209 -7.23 15.15 44.07
C ALA A 209 -8.67 14.89 44.57
N LEU A 210 -9.19 13.69 44.32
CA LEU A 210 -10.48 13.25 44.86
C LEU A 210 -10.42 12.96 46.37
N ALA A 211 -9.32 12.36 46.84
CA ALA A 211 -9.08 12.10 48.24
C ALA A 211 -8.92 13.39 49.04
N ASP A 212 -8.16 14.36 48.51
CA ASP A 212 -7.98 15.69 49.13
C ASP A 212 -9.28 16.46 49.22
N LYS A 213 -10.09 16.49 48.15
CA LYS A 213 -11.44 17.11 48.17
C LYS A 213 -12.38 16.43 49.15
N LYS A 214 -12.25 15.12 49.32
CA LYS A 214 -13.09 14.39 50.29
C LYS A 214 -12.69 14.72 51.71
N ALA A 215 -11.39 14.79 51.99
CA ALA A 215 -10.85 15.18 53.30
C ALA A 215 -11.20 16.65 53.65
N GLU A 216 -11.15 17.57 52.70
CA GLU A 216 -11.53 18.94 52.88
C GLU A 216 -13.05 19.09 53.19
N ARG A 217 -13.90 18.35 52.48
CA ARG A 217 -15.35 18.32 52.79
C ARG A 217 -15.66 17.70 54.15
N GLU A 218 -14.93 16.65 54.54
CA GLU A 218 -15.13 16.06 55.87
C GLU A 218 -14.73 17.02 56.98
N LYS A 219 -13.64 17.76 56.81
CA LYS A 219 -13.26 18.84 57.75
C LYS A 219 -14.31 19.94 57.82
N GLU A 220 -14.78 20.42 56.67
CA GLU A 220 -15.82 21.46 56.62
C GLU A 220 -17.12 21.01 57.30
N ILE A 221 -17.52 19.74 57.14
CA ILE A 221 -18.71 19.18 57.80
C ILE A 221 -18.46 19.02 59.31
N ALA A 222 -17.25 18.59 59.71
CA ALA A 222 -16.89 18.50 61.14
C ALA A 222 -16.92 19.89 61.83
N ASP A 223 -16.34 20.90 61.20
CA ASP A 223 -16.33 22.29 61.69
C ASP A 223 -17.75 22.88 61.81
N LYS A 224 -18.59 22.58 60.78
CA LYS A 224 -20.02 23.01 60.86
C LYS A 224 -20.78 22.30 61.97
N ARG A 225 -20.52 21.03 62.24
CA ARG A 225 -21.14 20.29 63.36
C ARG A 225 -20.65 20.81 64.68
N ALA A 226 -19.35 21.05 64.87
CA ALA A 226 -18.80 21.64 66.10
C ALA A 226 -19.38 23.01 66.40
N LYS A 227 -19.55 23.90 65.39
CA LYS A 227 -20.20 25.16 65.53
C LYS A 227 -21.67 25.01 65.93
N GLN A 228 -22.40 24.09 65.29
CA GLN A 228 -23.84 23.87 65.68
C GLN A 228 -23.98 23.26 67.06
N GLU A 229 -23.06 22.44 67.54
CA GLU A 229 -23.08 21.96 68.93
C GLU A 229 -22.76 23.06 69.94
N ALA A 230 -21.73 23.89 69.66
CA ALA A 230 -21.42 25.04 70.48
C ALA A 230 -22.60 26.02 70.57
N ASP A 231 -23.30 26.33 69.46
CA ASP A 231 -24.50 27.18 69.45
C ASP A 231 -25.69 26.55 70.19
N ARG A 232 -25.79 25.21 70.15
CA ARG A 232 -26.80 24.47 70.92
C ARG A 232 -26.54 24.53 72.44
N GLU A 233 -25.28 24.37 72.83
CA GLU A 233 -24.89 24.48 74.25
C GLU A 233 -25.08 25.88 74.80
N THR A 234 -24.69 26.91 74.03
CA THR A 234 -24.91 28.31 74.48
C THR A 234 -26.39 28.65 74.59
N LYS A 235 -27.22 28.12 73.63
CA LYS A 235 -28.69 28.29 73.74
C LYS A 235 -29.29 27.51 74.91
N LYS A 236 -28.77 26.31 75.25
CA LYS A 236 -29.21 25.55 76.43
C LYS A 236 -28.89 26.31 77.74
N LYS A 237 -27.67 26.80 77.88
CA LYS A 237 -27.22 27.56 79.03
C LYS A 237 -28.04 28.85 79.20
N ALA A 238 -28.37 29.55 78.11
CA ALA A 238 -29.22 30.73 78.16
C ALA A 238 -30.69 30.45 78.46
N LEU A 239 -31.19 29.22 78.36
CA LEU A 239 -32.50 28.75 78.72
C LEU A 239 -32.60 28.29 80.22
N GLU A 240 -31.48 27.84 80.79
CA GLU A 240 -31.36 27.39 82.18
C GLU A 240 -31.16 28.56 83.15
N GLU A 241 -30.73 29.75 82.65
CA GLU A 241 -30.53 30.98 83.41
C GLU A 241 -31.77 31.88 83.43
N LYS A 242 -32.91 31.47 82.86
CA LYS A 242 -34.18 32.19 82.89
C LYS A 242 -35.23 31.45 83.71
#